data_f82377f8dd79dd4f1a2ea1d022a263a9
#
_entry.id   f82377f8dd79dd4f1a2ea1d022a263a9
#
_cell.length_a   1.000
_cell.length_b   1.000
_cell.length_c   1.000
_cell.angle_alpha   90.00
_cell.angle_beta   90.00
_cell.angle_gamma   90.00
#
_symmetry.space_group_name_H-M   'P 1'
#
loop_
_entity.id
_entity.type
_entity.pdbx_description
1 polymer ?
#
loop_
_entity_poly.entity_id
_entity_poly.type
_entity_poly.pdbx_seq_one_letter_code
_entity_poly.pdbx_strand_id
1 'polypeptide(L)' 'MKILIVEDEPKTGDYLQQGLAESGFVVDLARNGVDGLHLAVTGDHDLLVLDVMLPGLNGWQVLQRLRQQGDEV' A
#
# COMPACT_ATOMS: atom_id res chain seq x y z
N MET A 1 4.96 5.37 -13.17
CA MET A 1 4.40 4.28 -12.33
C MET A 1 3.91 4.86 -11.01
N LYS A 2 2.74 4.48 -10.60
CA LYS A 2 2.13 4.92 -9.35
C LYS A 2 2.14 3.76 -8.36
N ILE A 3 2.74 3.97 -7.18
CA ILE A 3 2.98 2.93 -6.18
C ILE A 3 2.22 3.27 -4.91
N LEU A 4 1.54 2.29 -4.34
CA LEU A 4 0.95 2.38 -3.00
C LEU A 4 1.78 1.55 -2.04
N ILE A 5 2.23 2.18 -0.96
CA ILE A 5 2.92 1.51 0.14
C ILE A 5 1.95 1.43 1.32
N VAL A 6 1.80 0.25 1.90
CA VAL A 6 1.01 0.04 3.13
C VAL A 6 1.97 -0.47 4.20
N GLU A 7 2.34 0.41 5.13
CA GLU A 7 3.35 0.15 6.15
C GLU A 7 3.03 0.96 7.41
N ASP A 8 2.92 0.29 8.56
CA ASP A 8 2.55 0.94 9.82
C ASP A 8 3.74 1.53 10.57
N GLU A 9 4.96 1.07 10.31
CA GLU A 9 6.16 1.62 10.96
C GLU A 9 6.52 2.96 10.30
N PRO A 10 6.47 4.08 11.07
CA PRO A 10 6.65 5.41 10.46
C PRO A 10 7.98 5.59 9.74
N LYS A 11 9.08 5.16 10.35
CA LYS A 11 10.41 5.34 9.75
C LYS A 11 10.57 4.51 8.48
N THR A 12 10.10 3.27 8.49
CA THR A 12 10.16 2.39 7.31
C THR A 12 9.30 2.94 6.19
N GLY A 13 8.07 3.35 6.50
CA GLY A 13 7.17 3.93 5.50
C GLY A 13 7.74 5.21 4.89
N ASP A 14 8.25 6.12 5.71
CA ASP A 14 8.84 7.37 5.24
C ASP A 14 10.08 7.11 4.39
N TYR A 15 10.93 6.18 4.80
CA TYR A 15 12.13 5.81 4.06
C TYR A 15 11.80 5.26 2.68
N LEU A 16 10.84 4.34 2.61
CA LEU A 16 10.43 3.75 1.34
C LEU A 16 9.78 4.79 0.43
N GLN A 17 8.89 5.61 0.98
CA GLN A 17 8.22 6.64 0.20
C GLN A 17 9.23 7.62 -0.39
N GLN A 18 10.17 8.10 0.41
CA GLN A 18 11.19 9.03 -0.05
C GLN A 18 12.08 8.41 -1.10
N GLY A 19 12.57 7.19 -0.88
CA GLY A 19 13.45 6.51 -1.82
C GLY A 19 12.82 6.28 -3.18
N LEU A 20 11.57 5.83 -3.18
CA LEU A 20 10.85 5.59 -4.44
C LEU A 20 10.48 6.89 -5.14
N ALA A 21 10.09 7.92 -4.38
CA ALA A 21 9.80 9.23 -4.96
C ALA A 21 11.04 9.86 -5.61
N GLU A 22 12.20 9.71 -4.98
CA GLU A 22 13.46 10.18 -5.55
C GLU A 22 13.84 9.46 -6.84
N SER A 23 13.36 8.23 -7.01
CA SER A 23 13.55 7.46 -8.24
C SER A 23 12.53 7.81 -9.34
N GLY A 24 11.68 8.80 -9.10
CA GLY A 24 10.74 9.29 -10.11
C GLY A 24 9.36 8.66 -10.08
N PHE A 25 9.05 7.82 -9.09
CA PHE A 25 7.72 7.22 -8.95
C PHE A 25 6.77 8.15 -8.20
N VAL A 26 5.49 8.06 -8.52
CA VAL A 26 4.43 8.69 -7.72
C VAL A 26 4.06 7.70 -6.61
N VAL A 27 4.17 8.13 -5.35
CA VAL A 27 4.04 7.22 -4.21
C VAL A 27 2.99 7.74 -3.23
N ASP A 28 2.01 6.89 -2.93
CA ASP A 28 1.08 7.09 -1.83
C ASP A 28 1.46 6.16 -0.67
N LEU A 29 1.23 6.61 0.55
CA LEU A 29 1.55 5.84 1.76
C LEU A 29 0.31 5.75 2.63
N ALA A 30 -0.10 4.51 2.92
CA ALA A 30 -1.10 4.20 3.94
C ALA A 30 -0.40 3.57 5.15
N ARG A 31 -0.86 3.89 6.34
CA ARG A 31 -0.19 3.46 7.57
C ARG A 31 -0.92 2.34 8.31
N ASN A 32 -1.98 1.83 7.72
CA ASN A 32 -2.72 0.67 8.25
C ASN A 32 -3.46 -0.04 7.12
N GLY A 33 -3.95 -1.25 7.41
CA GLY A 33 -4.59 -2.07 6.38
C GLY A 33 -5.91 -1.52 5.87
N VAL A 34 -6.69 -0.86 6.72
CA VAL A 34 -8.00 -0.30 6.33
C VAL A 34 -7.81 0.84 5.33
N ASP A 35 -6.93 1.79 5.65
CA ASP A 35 -6.61 2.89 4.74
C ASP A 35 -5.94 2.38 3.47
N GLY A 36 -5.06 1.38 3.61
CA GLY A 36 -4.39 0.76 2.47
C GLY A 36 -5.38 0.12 1.50
N LEU A 37 -6.35 -0.62 2.03
CA LEU A 37 -7.40 -1.23 1.20
C LEU A 37 -8.22 -0.16 0.49
N HIS A 38 -8.62 0.89 1.20
CA HIS A 38 -9.39 1.99 0.60
C HIS A 38 -8.63 2.63 -0.56
N LEU A 39 -7.37 2.97 -0.35
CA LEU A 39 -6.54 3.60 -1.39
C LEU A 39 -6.28 2.65 -2.57
N ALA A 40 -6.09 1.37 -2.30
CA ALA A 40 -5.87 0.38 -3.35
C ALA A 40 -7.10 0.22 -4.24
N VAL A 41 -8.30 0.28 -3.65
CA VAL A 41 -9.56 0.16 -4.40
C VAL A 41 -9.88 1.42 -5.19
N THR A 42 -9.64 2.60 -4.60
CA THR A 42 -10.05 3.88 -5.19
C THR A 42 -8.99 4.53 -6.06
N GLY A 43 -7.72 4.14 -5.91
CA GLY A 43 -6.61 4.69 -6.68
C GLY A 43 -6.24 3.81 -7.87
N ASP A 44 -5.51 4.38 -8.81
CA ASP A 44 -4.99 3.67 -9.99
C ASP A 44 -3.52 3.35 -9.80
N HIS A 45 -3.21 2.49 -8.83
CA HIS A 45 -1.84 2.11 -8.55
C HIS A 45 -1.39 0.94 -9.44
N ASP A 46 -0.15 1.04 -9.91
CA ASP A 46 0.46 -0.01 -10.73
C ASP A 46 1.11 -1.10 -9.88
N LEU A 47 1.53 -0.74 -8.67
CA LEU A 47 2.22 -1.64 -7.75
C LEU A 47 1.80 -1.39 -6.31
N LEU A 48 1.67 -2.46 -5.56
CA LEU A 48 1.35 -2.43 -4.13
C LEU A 48 2.50 -3.03 -3.34
N VAL A 49 3.09 -2.25 -2.44
CA VAL A 49 4.07 -2.74 -1.46
C VAL A 49 3.35 -2.89 -0.12
N LEU A 50 3.20 -4.12 0.34
CA LEU A 50 2.27 -4.47 1.40
C LEU A 50 2.97 -5.21 2.54
N ASP A 51 2.97 -4.59 3.73
CA ASP A 51 3.43 -5.25 4.95
C ASP A 51 2.36 -6.25 5.41
N VAL A 52 2.78 -7.48 5.75
CA VAL A 52 1.85 -8.50 6.25
C VAL A 52 1.51 -8.31 7.73
N MET A 53 2.32 -7.58 8.49
CA MET A 53 2.17 -7.37 9.94
C MET A 53 1.53 -6.03 10.26
N LEU A 54 0.35 -5.78 9.69
CA LEU A 54 -0.37 -4.50 9.90
C LEU A 54 -1.35 -4.63 11.07
N PRO A 55 -1.57 -3.53 11.82
CA PRO A 55 -2.61 -3.53 12.84
C PRO A 55 -4.00 -3.57 12.21
N GLY A 56 -4.95 -4.20 12.90
CA GLY A 56 -6.32 -4.33 12.43
C GLY A 56 -6.43 -5.29 11.24
N LEU A 57 -6.48 -4.75 10.06
CA LEU A 57 -6.54 -5.53 8.82
C LEU A 57 -5.11 -5.76 8.32
N ASN A 58 -4.60 -6.99 8.47
CA ASN A 58 -3.22 -7.32 8.06
C ASN A 58 -3.08 -7.41 6.53
N GLY A 59 -1.81 -7.52 6.08
CA GLY A 59 -1.51 -7.52 4.65
C GLY A 59 -2.17 -8.63 3.86
N TRP A 60 -2.27 -9.84 4.43
CA TRP A 60 -2.95 -10.96 3.78
C TRP A 60 -4.44 -10.69 3.61
N GLN A 61 -5.07 -10.09 4.62
CA GLN A 61 -6.49 -9.73 4.56
C GLN A 61 -6.75 -8.63 3.54
N VAL A 62 -5.85 -7.64 3.44
CA VAL A 62 -5.94 -6.60 2.41
C VAL A 62 -5.89 -7.22 1.02
N LEU A 63 -4.92 -8.09 0.79
CA LEU A 63 -4.78 -8.78 -0.50
C LEU A 63 -6.01 -9.61 -0.84
N GLN A 64 -6.53 -10.35 0.13
CA GLN A 64 -7.72 -11.18 -0.07
C GLN A 64 -8.93 -10.33 -0.46
N ARG A 65 -9.14 -9.21 0.21
CA ARG A 65 -10.26 -8.31 -0.09
C ARG A 65 -10.13 -7.66 -1.46
N LEU A 66 -8.91 -7.29 -1.85
CA LEU A 66 -8.66 -6.77 -3.20
C LEU A 66 -9.01 -7.81 -4.27
N ARG A 67 -8.62 -9.06 -4.06
CA ARG A 67 -8.92 -10.15 -5.00
C ARG A 67 -10.41 -10.41 -5.10
N GLN A 68 -11.14 -10.32 -3.97
CA GLN A 68 -12.59 -10.48 -3.97
C GLN A 68 -13.30 -9.39 -4.78
N GLN A 69 -12.69 -8.21 -4.90
CA GLN A 69 -13.23 -7.11 -5.70
C GLN A 69 -12.77 -7.16 -7.15
N GLY A 70 -12.01 -8.18 -7.53
CA GLY A 70 -11.50 -8.32 -8.89
C GLY A 70 -10.33 -7.43 -9.23
N ASP A 71 -9.67 -6.84 -8.24
CA ASP A 71 -8.49 -6.00 -8.45
C ASP A 71 -7.27 -6.87 -8.75
N GLU A 72 -6.53 -6.52 -9.80
CA GLU A 72 -5.37 -7.27 -10.27
C GLU A 72 -4.04 -6.55 -10.06
N VAL A 73 -4.04 -5.58 -9.16
CA VAL A 73 -2.82 -4.82 -8.85
C VAL A 73 -1.72 -5.71 -8.28
#